data_f73758ec48f8b8661f1d4873722e68d5
#
_entry.id   f73758ec48f8b8661f1d4873722e68d5
#
_cell.length_a   1.000
_cell.length_b   1.000
_cell.length_c   1.000
_cell.angle_alpha   90.00
_cell.angle_beta   90.00
_cell.angle_gamma   90.00
#
_symmetry.space_group_name_H-M   'P 1'
#
loop_
_entity.id
_entity.type
_entity.pdbx_description
1 polymer ?
#
loop_
_entity_poly.entity_id
_entity_poly.type
_entity_poly.pdbx_seq_one_letter_code
_entity_poly.pdbx_strand_id
1 'polypeptide(L)'
;MAEVTENFATCWKAAGIHIENQVQGEFKSWLRAHLSPPFLEHLSFRLGNQLFYIRIQDVDDELEIPGSLKGLLSIANGSKGHACLMPMKKISGSWSCVAPDWGLISAETGVNVNPVDLISDELIEMTDWELQDFAVQVVRQNLESDGKKLMSWQGSPNADPAIWFVGDDGPEWVVVRTFRHGLVKPSKPANWNKIVSSLNNTGSSGNYAEVICASPDDVFDPTGDNAAKLFRGQGLHVRYLGLEKISDPLN
;
A
#
# COMPACT_ATOMS: atom_id res chain seq x y z
N MET A 1 9.07 17.82 2.50
CA MET A 1 8.30 16.71 3.06
C MET A 1 7.79 17.16 4.41
N ALA A 2 6.49 17.09 4.69
CA ALA A 2 5.97 17.42 6.01
C ALA A 2 6.57 16.44 7.03
N GLU A 3 7.16 16.98 8.08
CA GLU A 3 7.75 16.18 9.16
C GLU A 3 6.59 15.64 10.03
N VAL A 4 6.59 14.34 10.33
CA VAL A 4 5.57 13.76 11.22
C VAL A 4 5.77 14.32 12.61
N THR A 5 4.84 15.14 13.06
CA THR A 5 4.86 15.65 14.42
C THR A 5 4.51 14.55 15.41
N GLU A 6 5.04 14.63 16.63
CA GLU A 6 4.70 13.69 17.72
C GLU A 6 3.19 13.69 17.99
N ASN A 7 2.54 14.85 17.85
CA ASN A 7 1.09 14.99 18.04
C ASN A 7 0.31 14.22 16.97
N PHE A 8 0.75 14.27 15.70
CA PHE A 8 0.17 13.46 14.64
C PHE A 8 0.40 11.97 14.88
N ALA A 9 1.61 11.56 15.28
CA ALA A 9 1.92 10.16 15.56
C ALA A 9 1.06 9.59 16.69
N THR A 10 0.80 10.36 17.75
CA THR A 10 -0.08 9.94 18.85
C THR A 10 -1.55 9.85 18.42
N CYS A 11 -2.02 10.78 17.59
CA CYS A 11 -3.37 10.73 17.01
C CYS A 11 -3.55 9.50 16.11
N TRP A 12 -2.58 9.24 15.23
CA TRP A 12 -2.54 8.07 14.35
C TRP A 12 -2.61 6.75 15.14
N LYS A 13 -1.80 6.64 16.18
CA LYS A 13 -1.80 5.47 17.05
C LYS A 13 -3.15 5.27 17.74
N ALA A 14 -3.76 6.35 18.24
CA ALA A 14 -5.08 6.30 18.86
C ALA A 14 -6.16 5.85 17.87
N ALA A 15 -6.12 6.34 16.64
CA ALA A 15 -7.01 5.90 15.56
C ALA A 15 -6.87 4.40 15.26
N GLY A 16 -5.63 3.90 15.15
CA GLY A 16 -5.37 2.47 14.96
C GLY A 16 -5.92 1.61 16.10
N ILE A 17 -5.65 1.99 17.35
CA ILE A 17 -6.17 1.30 18.54
C ILE A 17 -7.71 1.32 18.57
N HIS A 18 -8.33 2.44 18.17
CA HIS A 18 -9.79 2.52 18.08
C HIS A 18 -10.35 1.45 17.13
N ILE A 19 -9.79 1.32 15.93
CA ILE A 19 -10.19 0.29 14.95
C ILE A 19 -9.97 -1.12 15.52
N GLU A 20 -8.81 -1.41 16.11
CA GLU A 20 -8.52 -2.72 16.70
C GLU A 20 -9.54 -3.11 17.77
N ASN A 21 -9.98 -2.16 18.58
CA ASN A 21 -10.98 -2.41 19.63
C ASN A 21 -12.39 -2.70 19.07
N GLN A 22 -12.71 -2.30 17.84
CA GLN A 22 -13.99 -2.60 17.21
C GLN A 22 -14.05 -4.02 16.65
N VAL A 23 -12.90 -4.64 16.37
CA VAL A 23 -12.84 -5.97 15.79
C VAL A 23 -13.19 -7.01 16.85
N GLN A 24 -14.34 -7.65 16.70
CA GLN A 24 -14.73 -8.82 17.49
C GLN A 24 -14.13 -10.08 16.85
N GLY A 25 -12.98 -10.51 17.34
CA GLY A 25 -12.29 -11.69 16.81
C GLY A 25 -10.89 -11.38 16.26
N GLU A 26 -10.39 -12.22 15.34
CA GLU A 26 -9.07 -11.99 14.75
C GLU A 26 -9.11 -10.86 13.72
N PHE A 27 -8.44 -9.77 14.02
CA PHE A 27 -8.13 -8.72 13.03
C PHE A 27 -7.07 -9.27 12.06
N LYS A 28 -7.52 -9.57 10.85
CA LYS A 28 -6.71 -10.40 9.94
C LYS A 28 -5.64 -9.66 9.15
N SER A 29 -5.68 -8.34 9.01
CA SER A 29 -4.56 -7.62 8.38
C SER A 29 -4.67 -6.10 8.39
N TRP A 30 -3.73 -5.44 9.03
CA TRP A 30 -3.34 -4.10 8.64
C TRP A 30 -2.62 -4.16 7.30
N LEU A 31 -3.13 -3.48 6.30
CA LEU A 31 -2.44 -3.32 5.03
C LEU A 31 -1.35 -2.25 5.16
N ARG A 32 -1.67 -1.18 5.89
CA ARG A 32 -0.73 -0.10 6.20
C ARG A 32 -1.08 0.53 7.55
N ALA A 33 -0.13 0.50 8.47
CA ALA A 33 -0.24 1.14 9.79
C ALA A 33 1.07 1.78 10.27
N HIS A 34 2.11 1.84 9.43
CA HIS A 34 3.41 2.40 9.82
C HIS A 34 3.52 3.89 9.51
N LEU A 35 4.05 4.65 10.48
CA LEU A 35 4.40 6.07 10.34
C LEU A 35 5.87 6.27 9.95
N SER A 36 6.48 5.34 9.23
CA SER A 36 7.82 5.51 8.70
C SER A 36 7.79 6.14 7.31
N PRO A 37 8.83 6.89 6.90
CA PRO A 37 8.92 7.47 5.57
C PRO A 37 8.83 6.41 4.45
N PRO A 38 8.19 6.71 3.31
CA PRO A 38 7.37 7.89 3.09
C PRO A 38 6.11 7.82 3.94
N PHE A 39 5.71 8.94 4.51
CA PHE A 39 4.58 9.00 5.41
C PHE A 39 3.34 8.43 4.76
N LEU A 40 2.73 7.47 5.46
CA LEU A 40 1.43 6.97 5.08
C LEU A 40 0.40 8.05 5.40
N GLU A 41 -0.21 8.55 4.37
CA GLU A 41 -1.24 9.59 4.46
C GLU A 41 -2.56 9.04 4.98
N HIS A 42 -2.66 7.73 5.16
CA HIS A 42 -3.87 7.02 5.58
C HIS A 42 -3.53 5.71 6.29
N LEU A 43 -4.42 5.29 7.17
CA LEU A 43 -4.49 3.91 7.65
C LEU A 43 -5.25 3.08 6.62
N SER A 44 -4.91 1.82 6.47
CA SER A 44 -5.74 0.92 5.67
C SER A 44 -5.79 -0.48 6.27
N PHE A 45 -6.95 -1.10 6.18
CA PHE A 45 -7.16 -2.48 6.62
C PHE A 45 -8.11 -3.21 5.69
N ARG A 46 -8.10 -4.53 5.80
CA ARG A 46 -9.05 -5.41 5.15
C ARG A 46 -9.92 -6.10 6.20
N LEU A 47 -11.23 -6.11 5.98
CA LEU A 47 -12.17 -6.91 6.75
C LEU A 47 -13.01 -7.75 5.78
N GLY A 48 -12.93 -9.09 5.92
CA GLY A 48 -13.51 -9.99 4.94
C GLY A 48 -12.94 -9.74 3.53
N ASN A 49 -13.82 -9.49 2.58
CA ASN A 49 -13.50 -9.16 1.18
C ASN A 49 -13.45 -7.65 0.89
N GLN A 50 -13.55 -6.79 1.92
CA GLN A 50 -13.62 -5.33 1.78
C GLN A 50 -12.32 -4.65 2.22
N LEU A 51 -11.97 -3.54 1.54
CA LEU A 51 -10.80 -2.71 1.84
C LEU A 51 -11.25 -1.34 2.32
N PHE A 52 -10.62 -0.85 3.38
CA PHE A 52 -10.91 0.45 3.97
C PHE A 52 -9.63 1.27 4.03
N TYR A 53 -9.72 2.51 3.55
CA TYR A 53 -8.66 3.51 3.57
C TYR A 53 -9.13 4.67 4.42
N ILE A 54 -8.40 4.98 5.49
CA ILE A 54 -8.84 5.91 6.52
C ILE A 54 -7.89 7.10 6.58
N ARG A 55 -8.42 8.29 6.39
CA ARG A 55 -7.74 9.53 6.70
C ARG A 55 -8.24 10.05 8.05
N ILE A 56 -7.32 10.34 8.95
CA ILE A 56 -7.63 11.00 10.20
C ILE A 56 -8.08 12.43 9.90
N GLN A 57 -9.05 12.93 10.63
CA GLN A 57 -9.49 14.32 10.59
C GLN A 57 -9.52 14.86 12.02
N ASP A 58 -8.76 15.92 12.30
CA ASP A 58 -8.88 16.64 13.56
C ASP A 58 -10.10 17.56 13.50
N VAL A 59 -11.04 17.39 14.43
CA VAL A 59 -12.29 18.19 14.45
C VAL A 59 -12.07 19.62 14.91
N ASP A 60 -10.98 19.88 15.62
CA ASP A 60 -10.60 21.22 16.08
C ASP A 60 -9.65 21.92 15.08
N ASP A 61 -9.22 21.23 14.02
CA ASP A 61 -8.34 21.70 12.93
C ASP A 61 -6.99 22.28 13.40
N GLU A 62 -6.49 21.77 14.53
CA GLU A 62 -5.21 22.17 15.13
C GLU A 62 -4.04 21.31 14.67
N LEU A 63 -4.35 20.14 14.07
CA LEU A 63 -3.37 19.15 13.65
C LEU A 63 -3.11 19.20 12.16
N GLU A 64 -1.88 19.47 11.77
CA GLU A 64 -1.47 19.29 10.38
C GLU A 64 -1.44 17.80 10.01
N ILE A 65 -2.36 17.40 9.13
CA ILE A 65 -2.51 16.02 8.69
C ILE A 65 -1.92 15.89 7.29
N PRO A 66 -0.89 15.07 7.11
CA PRO A 66 -0.27 14.86 5.79
C PRO A 66 -1.26 14.28 4.79
N GLY A 67 -0.97 14.51 3.51
CA GLY A 67 -1.76 14.01 2.40
C GLY A 67 -3.04 14.81 2.12
N SER A 68 -3.84 14.28 1.19
CA SER A 68 -5.03 14.96 0.73
C SER A 68 -6.23 14.02 0.61
N LEU A 69 -7.44 14.57 0.73
CA LEU A 69 -8.68 13.83 0.47
C LEU A 69 -8.70 13.26 -0.96
N LYS A 70 -8.19 14.03 -1.94
CA LYS A 70 -8.07 13.57 -3.32
C LYS A 70 -7.16 12.34 -3.44
N GLY A 71 -6.06 12.30 -2.70
CA GLY A 71 -5.16 11.14 -2.64
C GLY A 71 -5.87 9.90 -2.08
N LEU A 72 -6.60 10.06 -0.95
CA LEU A 72 -7.39 8.99 -0.35
C LEU A 72 -8.43 8.42 -1.33
N LEU A 73 -9.22 9.28 -1.97
CA LEU A 73 -10.23 8.88 -2.95
C LEU A 73 -9.59 8.17 -4.16
N SER A 74 -8.45 8.65 -4.64
CA SER A 74 -7.73 8.03 -5.77
C SER A 74 -7.29 6.60 -5.44
N ILE A 75 -6.77 6.37 -4.24
CA ILE A 75 -6.35 5.04 -3.78
C ILE A 75 -7.56 4.12 -3.61
N ALA A 76 -8.60 4.57 -2.93
CA ALA A 76 -9.81 3.80 -2.72
C ALA A 76 -10.47 3.40 -4.05
N ASN A 77 -10.59 4.33 -5.00
CA ASN A 77 -11.15 4.05 -6.32
C ASN A 77 -10.27 3.08 -7.12
N GLY A 78 -8.94 3.26 -7.11
CA GLY A 78 -8.00 2.39 -7.81
C GLY A 78 -8.03 0.94 -7.31
N SER A 79 -8.29 0.75 -6.03
CA SER A 79 -8.39 -0.57 -5.39
C SER A 79 -9.84 -1.05 -5.21
N LYS A 80 -10.85 -0.33 -5.66
CA LYS A 80 -12.27 -0.63 -5.37
C LYS A 80 -12.51 -0.84 -3.87
N GLY A 81 -11.97 0.05 -3.06
CA GLY A 81 -12.12 0.07 -1.60
C GLY A 81 -12.97 1.25 -1.14
N HIS A 82 -13.12 1.37 0.17
CA HIS A 82 -13.91 2.41 0.82
C HIS A 82 -12.99 3.51 1.35
N ALA A 83 -13.21 4.74 0.90
CA ALA A 83 -12.55 5.92 1.45
C ALA A 83 -13.31 6.41 2.67
N CYS A 84 -12.62 6.47 3.83
CA CYS A 84 -13.22 6.86 5.10
C CYS A 84 -12.47 8.01 5.75
N LEU A 85 -13.19 8.86 6.44
CA LEU A 85 -12.66 9.85 7.38
C LEU A 85 -12.88 9.34 8.81
N MET A 86 -11.90 9.57 9.67
CA MET A 86 -12.03 9.29 11.11
C MET A 86 -11.86 10.60 11.88
N PRO A 87 -12.96 11.19 12.39
CA PRO A 87 -12.89 12.42 13.18
C PRO A 87 -12.30 12.11 14.56
N MET A 88 -11.19 12.75 14.84
CA MET A 88 -10.46 12.64 16.10
C MET A 88 -10.50 13.97 16.83
N LYS A 89 -10.55 13.89 18.17
CA LYS A 89 -10.49 15.06 19.05
C LYS A 89 -9.55 14.78 20.22
N LYS A 90 -8.83 15.82 20.65
CA LYS A 90 -7.99 15.74 21.84
C LYS A 90 -8.83 16.08 23.09
N ILE A 91 -9.12 15.08 23.92
CA ILE A 91 -9.93 15.21 25.13
C ILE A 91 -9.03 14.94 26.33
N SER A 92 -8.91 15.92 27.24
CA SER A 92 -8.06 15.80 28.44
C SER A 92 -6.62 15.33 28.15
N GLY A 93 -6.06 15.78 27.01
CA GLY A 93 -4.69 15.45 26.61
C GLY A 93 -4.53 14.17 25.79
N SER A 94 -5.59 13.38 25.61
CA SER A 94 -5.58 12.13 24.84
C SER A 94 -6.44 12.23 23.58
N TRP A 95 -5.98 11.63 22.47
CA TRP A 95 -6.76 11.57 21.25
C TRP A 95 -7.84 10.48 21.34
N SER A 96 -9.05 10.82 20.90
CA SER A 96 -10.19 9.91 20.86
C SER A 96 -11.00 10.11 19.59
N CYS A 97 -11.55 9.04 19.04
CA CYS A 97 -12.52 9.13 17.96
C CYS A 97 -13.84 9.69 18.52
N VAL A 98 -14.47 10.61 17.79
CA VAL A 98 -15.75 11.24 18.21
C VAL A 98 -16.94 10.78 17.37
N ALA A 99 -16.73 10.03 16.30
CA ALA A 99 -17.81 9.37 15.58
C ALA A 99 -18.19 8.05 16.29
N PRO A 100 -19.45 7.63 16.18
CA PRO A 100 -19.93 6.40 16.84
C PRO A 100 -19.33 5.13 16.21
N ASP A 101 -19.44 4.02 16.92
CA ASP A 101 -19.09 2.67 16.49
C ASP A 101 -17.65 2.55 15.99
N TRP A 102 -17.47 2.20 14.71
CA TRP A 102 -16.17 2.10 14.07
C TRP A 102 -15.44 3.44 13.90
N GLY A 103 -16.13 4.54 14.18
CA GLY A 103 -15.55 5.87 14.00
C GLY A 103 -15.31 6.26 12.55
N LEU A 104 -15.89 5.54 11.60
CA LEU A 104 -15.67 5.73 10.17
C LEU A 104 -16.84 6.46 9.52
N ILE A 105 -16.50 7.48 8.75
CA ILE A 105 -17.45 8.25 7.94
C ILE A 105 -17.03 8.13 6.48
N SER A 106 -17.94 7.76 5.59
CA SER A 106 -17.68 7.75 4.15
C SER A 106 -17.21 9.12 3.68
N ALA A 107 -16.04 9.16 3.06
CA ALA A 107 -15.47 10.40 2.51
C ALA A 107 -16.27 10.94 1.32
N GLU A 108 -17.12 10.13 0.70
CA GLU A 108 -17.95 10.50 -0.45
C GLU A 108 -19.34 10.99 -0.04
N THR A 109 -19.96 10.28 0.93
CA THR A 109 -21.37 10.53 1.29
C THR A 109 -21.56 11.21 2.64
N GLY A 110 -20.53 11.23 3.49
CA GLY A 110 -20.64 11.74 4.86
C GLY A 110 -21.43 10.85 5.82
N VAL A 111 -21.80 9.64 5.42
CA VAL A 111 -22.58 8.71 6.25
C VAL A 111 -21.62 7.80 7.05
N ASN A 112 -22.02 7.43 8.28
CA ASN A 112 -21.27 6.47 9.08
C ASN A 112 -21.14 5.11 8.36
N VAL A 113 -19.94 4.54 8.44
CA VAL A 113 -19.61 3.24 7.81
C VAL A 113 -19.38 2.22 8.92
N ASN A 114 -20.18 1.15 8.88
CA ASN A 114 -19.89 -0.06 9.65
C ASN A 114 -19.27 -1.10 8.70
N PRO A 115 -17.95 -1.39 8.82
CA PRO A 115 -17.27 -2.33 7.94
C PRO A 115 -17.89 -3.73 7.90
N VAL A 116 -18.48 -4.19 9.01
CA VAL A 116 -19.08 -5.52 9.10
C VAL A 116 -20.28 -5.67 8.16
N ASP A 117 -21.08 -4.60 8.01
CA ASP A 117 -22.29 -4.63 7.17
C ASP A 117 -21.96 -4.68 5.67
N LEU A 118 -20.71 -4.40 5.30
CA LEU A 118 -20.23 -4.40 3.92
C LEU A 118 -19.61 -5.73 3.50
N ILE A 119 -19.33 -6.62 4.45
CA ILE A 119 -18.80 -7.95 4.15
C ILE A 119 -19.86 -8.75 3.39
N SER A 120 -19.43 -9.44 2.35
CA SER A 120 -20.30 -10.32 1.56
C SER A 120 -19.54 -11.60 1.15
N ASP A 121 -20.31 -12.57 0.64
CA ASP A 121 -19.73 -13.79 0.07
C ASP A 121 -19.29 -13.60 -1.40
N GLU A 122 -19.35 -12.37 -1.91
CA GLU A 122 -18.94 -12.05 -3.27
C GLU A 122 -17.42 -12.23 -3.43
N LEU A 123 -17.02 -12.93 -4.47
CA LEU A 123 -15.61 -13.05 -4.85
C LEU A 123 -15.16 -11.77 -5.56
N ILE A 124 -14.50 -10.89 -4.82
CA ILE A 124 -13.97 -9.64 -5.36
C ILE A 124 -12.59 -9.90 -5.93
N GLU A 125 -12.46 -9.77 -7.24
CA GLU A 125 -11.17 -9.90 -7.92
C GLU A 125 -10.24 -8.75 -7.51
N MET A 126 -8.99 -9.09 -7.15
CA MET A 126 -7.95 -8.11 -6.82
C MET A 126 -7.66 -7.22 -8.03
N THR A 127 -7.58 -5.94 -7.80
CA THR A 127 -7.22 -4.97 -8.83
C THR A 127 -5.69 -4.99 -9.10
N ASP A 128 -5.27 -4.47 -10.25
CA ASP A 128 -3.84 -4.31 -10.55
C ASP A 128 -3.15 -3.38 -9.55
N TRP A 129 -3.91 -2.45 -8.98
CA TRP A 129 -3.42 -1.57 -7.92
C TRP A 129 -3.06 -2.35 -6.64
N GLU A 130 -3.94 -3.25 -6.20
CA GLU A 130 -3.70 -4.11 -5.04
C GLU A 130 -2.52 -5.05 -5.27
N LEU A 131 -2.42 -5.63 -6.46
CA LEU A 131 -1.32 -6.52 -6.82
C LEU A 131 0.01 -5.76 -6.85
N GLN A 132 0.03 -4.54 -7.39
CA GLN A 132 1.24 -3.72 -7.41
C GLN A 132 1.66 -3.32 -5.99
N ASP A 133 0.72 -2.90 -5.14
CA ASP A 133 1.03 -2.58 -3.74
C ASP A 133 1.56 -3.81 -2.99
N PHE A 134 0.94 -4.97 -3.20
CA PHE A 134 1.40 -6.23 -2.65
C PHE A 134 2.81 -6.60 -3.12
N ALA A 135 3.10 -6.44 -4.41
CA ALA A 135 4.42 -6.70 -4.97
C ALA A 135 5.49 -5.79 -4.35
N VAL A 136 5.18 -4.52 -4.15
CA VAL A 136 6.08 -3.58 -3.45
C VAL A 136 6.35 -4.04 -2.02
N GLN A 137 5.33 -4.55 -1.29
CA GLN A 137 5.53 -5.11 0.05
C GLN A 137 6.45 -6.33 0.06
N VAL A 138 6.30 -7.24 -0.93
CA VAL A 138 7.18 -8.42 -1.08
C VAL A 138 8.64 -7.99 -1.28
N VAL A 139 8.90 -7.07 -2.20
CA VAL A 139 10.26 -6.58 -2.47
C VAL A 139 10.84 -5.87 -1.25
N ARG A 140 10.02 -5.03 -0.60
CA ARG A 140 10.41 -4.33 0.62
C ARG A 140 10.82 -5.29 1.73
N GLN A 141 10.00 -6.30 2.03
CA GLN A 141 10.29 -7.30 3.07
C GLN A 141 11.58 -8.07 2.79
N ASN A 142 11.85 -8.39 1.52
CA ASN A 142 13.10 -9.04 1.14
C ASN A 142 14.31 -8.12 1.40
N LEU A 143 14.23 -6.85 0.98
CA LEU A 143 15.29 -5.86 1.25
C LEU A 143 15.56 -5.70 2.75
N GLU A 144 14.49 -5.61 3.57
CA GLU A 144 14.61 -5.53 5.03
C GLU A 144 15.24 -6.80 5.63
N SER A 145 14.86 -7.98 5.11
CA SER A 145 15.44 -9.27 5.53
C SER A 145 16.93 -9.38 5.16
N ASP A 146 17.34 -8.77 4.06
CA ASP A 146 18.74 -8.67 3.64
C ASP A 146 19.51 -7.57 4.39
N GLY A 147 18.89 -6.95 5.40
CA GLY A 147 19.49 -5.91 6.24
C GLY A 147 19.60 -4.53 5.57
N LYS A 148 18.97 -4.31 4.42
CA LYS A 148 18.98 -3.02 3.74
C LYS A 148 18.06 -2.02 4.45
N LYS A 149 18.53 -0.79 4.60
CA LYS A 149 17.75 0.29 5.21
C LYS A 149 16.88 0.96 4.14
N LEU A 150 15.57 0.88 4.32
CA LEU A 150 14.62 1.56 3.44
C LEU A 150 14.65 3.08 3.67
N MET A 151 14.54 3.84 2.58
CA MET A 151 14.42 5.30 2.58
C MET A 151 12.99 5.72 2.29
N SER A 152 12.37 5.13 1.26
CA SER A 152 10.99 5.41 0.88
C SER A 152 10.41 4.29 0.00
N TRP A 153 9.08 4.15 0.00
CA TRP A 153 8.37 3.23 -0.90
C TRP A 153 6.93 3.70 -1.14
N GLN A 154 6.36 3.30 -2.25
CA GLN A 154 4.92 3.46 -2.50
C GLN A 154 4.39 2.39 -3.47
N GLY A 155 3.15 1.96 -3.24
CA GLY A 155 2.52 0.88 -4.00
C GLY A 155 1.69 1.32 -5.21
N SER A 156 1.73 2.60 -5.60
CA SER A 156 1.00 3.07 -6.77
C SER A 156 1.59 2.49 -8.06
N PRO A 157 0.78 1.92 -8.97
CA PRO A 157 1.27 1.42 -10.26
C PRO A 157 1.84 2.52 -11.17
N ASN A 158 1.55 3.78 -10.86
CA ASN A 158 2.03 4.93 -11.63
C ASN A 158 3.29 5.59 -11.03
N ALA A 159 3.82 5.03 -9.94
CA ALA A 159 4.99 5.58 -9.27
C ALA A 159 6.26 4.78 -9.59
N ASP A 160 7.18 5.43 -10.27
CA ASP A 160 8.51 4.91 -10.55
C ASP A 160 9.59 5.91 -10.12
N PRO A 161 10.58 5.47 -9.34
CA PRO A 161 10.70 4.13 -8.75
C PRO A 161 9.72 3.91 -7.58
N ALA A 162 9.40 2.64 -7.32
CA ALA A 162 8.50 2.26 -6.23
C ALA A 162 9.18 2.22 -4.86
N ILE A 163 10.48 1.94 -4.80
CA ILE A 163 11.25 1.80 -3.56
C ILE A 163 12.59 2.54 -3.68
N TRP A 164 12.99 3.20 -2.58
CA TRP A 164 14.34 3.70 -2.37
C TRP A 164 14.94 3.07 -1.11
N PHE A 165 16.19 2.67 -1.16
CA PHE A 165 16.91 2.09 -0.05
C PHE A 165 18.38 2.50 -0.05
N VAL A 166 19.07 2.27 1.07
CA VAL A 166 20.53 2.49 1.20
C VAL A 166 21.24 1.23 0.71
N GLY A 167 21.90 1.34 -0.43
CA GLY A 167 22.77 0.30 -0.97
C GLY A 167 24.20 0.41 -0.43
N ASP A 168 25.10 -0.38 -0.98
CA ASP A 168 26.50 -0.44 -0.49
C ASP A 168 27.30 0.82 -0.87
N ASP A 169 27.03 1.39 -2.04
CA ASP A 169 27.73 2.56 -2.58
C ASP A 169 26.88 3.86 -2.48
N GLY A 170 25.73 3.83 -1.85
CA GLY A 170 24.84 4.97 -1.71
C GLY A 170 23.37 4.65 -1.96
N PRO A 171 22.54 5.67 -2.23
CA PRO A 171 21.12 5.43 -2.51
C PRO A 171 20.91 4.57 -3.77
N GLU A 172 20.06 3.56 -3.63
CA GLU A 172 19.60 2.72 -4.73
C GLU A 172 18.08 2.79 -4.85
N TRP A 173 17.58 2.58 -6.07
CA TRP A 173 16.16 2.58 -6.33
C TRP A 173 15.70 1.30 -7.03
N VAL A 174 14.41 0.98 -6.89
CA VAL A 174 13.79 -0.20 -7.51
C VAL A 174 12.51 0.20 -8.25
N VAL A 175 12.45 -0.17 -9.52
CA VAL A 175 11.19 -0.23 -10.26
C VAL A 175 10.60 -1.62 -10.06
N VAL A 176 9.42 -1.69 -9.46
CA VAL A 176 8.72 -2.95 -9.19
C VAL A 176 7.61 -3.15 -10.22
N ARG A 177 7.50 -4.35 -10.76
CA ARG A 177 6.38 -4.76 -11.62
C ARG A 177 5.80 -6.07 -11.13
N THR A 178 4.49 -6.13 -11.13
CA THR A 178 3.74 -7.34 -10.83
C THR A 178 2.97 -7.82 -12.04
N PHE A 179 2.75 -9.10 -12.13
CA PHE A 179 1.82 -9.68 -13.08
C PHE A 179 1.24 -11.00 -12.56
N ARG A 180 0.10 -11.35 -13.11
CA ARG A 180 -0.57 -12.61 -12.82
C ARG A 180 0.09 -13.73 -13.63
N HIS A 181 0.32 -14.86 -12.97
CA HIS A 181 0.78 -16.06 -13.66
C HIS A 181 -0.18 -16.43 -14.81
N GLY A 182 0.35 -16.90 -15.93
CA GLY A 182 -0.44 -17.21 -17.11
C GLY A 182 -0.73 -16.03 -18.04
N LEU A 183 -0.53 -14.78 -17.60
CA LEU A 183 -0.56 -13.63 -18.49
C LEU A 183 0.81 -13.41 -19.13
N VAL A 184 0.80 -12.73 -20.29
CA VAL A 184 2.04 -12.32 -20.96
C VAL A 184 2.88 -11.50 -19.98
N LYS A 185 4.14 -11.91 -19.79
CA LYS A 185 5.09 -11.17 -18.97
C LYS A 185 5.15 -9.72 -19.45
N PRO A 186 4.90 -8.73 -18.59
CA PRO A 186 4.99 -7.34 -18.99
C PRO A 186 6.43 -7.04 -19.39
N SER A 187 6.59 -6.43 -20.55
CA SER A 187 7.86 -5.82 -20.93
C SER A 187 8.18 -4.68 -19.95
N LYS A 188 9.46 -4.30 -19.87
CA LYS A 188 9.85 -3.05 -19.19
C LYS A 188 8.93 -1.92 -19.66
N PRO A 189 8.55 -0.96 -18.77
CA PRO A 189 7.64 0.13 -19.14
C PRO A 189 8.06 0.82 -20.44
N ALA A 190 7.10 1.26 -21.25
CA ALA A 190 7.39 1.96 -22.51
C ALA A 190 8.28 3.21 -22.33
N ASN A 191 8.21 3.83 -21.15
CA ASN A 191 9.01 4.98 -20.75
C ASN A 191 10.28 4.60 -19.97
N TRP A 192 10.71 3.33 -20.03
CA TRP A 192 11.85 2.78 -19.28
C TRP A 192 13.10 3.64 -19.38
N ASN A 193 13.53 3.96 -20.61
CA ASN A 193 14.72 4.78 -20.84
C ASN A 193 14.62 6.17 -20.21
N LYS A 194 13.41 6.75 -20.17
CA LYS A 194 13.17 8.04 -19.51
C LYS A 194 13.29 7.92 -17.99
N ILE A 195 12.76 6.85 -17.40
CA ILE A 195 12.88 6.56 -15.97
C ILE A 195 14.36 6.44 -15.61
N VAL A 196 15.07 5.55 -16.28
CA VAL A 196 16.50 5.29 -16.05
C VAL A 196 17.32 6.58 -16.20
N SER A 197 17.15 7.31 -17.30
CA SER A 197 17.92 8.54 -17.56
C SER A 197 17.65 9.63 -16.50
N SER A 198 16.40 9.77 -16.03
CA SER A 198 16.07 10.76 -15.01
C SER A 198 16.67 10.44 -13.65
N LEU A 199 16.81 9.15 -13.32
CA LEU A 199 17.31 8.66 -12.05
C LEU A 199 18.85 8.54 -12.01
N ASN A 200 19.47 8.15 -13.13
CA ASN A 200 20.94 8.09 -13.23
C ASN A 200 21.58 9.48 -13.03
N ASN A 201 20.88 10.55 -13.39
CA ASN A 201 21.33 11.92 -13.12
C ASN A 201 21.45 12.26 -11.62
N THR A 202 20.87 11.44 -10.74
CA THR A 202 21.00 11.59 -9.27
C THR A 202 22.21 10.86 -8.69
N GLY A 203 23.00 10.15 -9.50
CA GLY A 203 24.16 9.38 -9.06
C GLY A 203 23.83 8.10 -8.29
N SER A 204 22.58 7.61 -8.40
CA SER A 204 22.10 6.42 -7.69
C SER A 204 21.97 5.22 -8.63
N SER A 205 22.28 4.02 -8.11
CA SER A 205 22.16 2.77 -8.86
C SER A 205 20.70 2.32 -8.95
N GLY A 206 20.34 1.76 -10.09
CA GLY A 206 18.98 1.28 -10.37
C GLY A 206 18.83 -0.23 -10.32
N ASN A 207 17.66 -0.66 -9.91
CA ASN A 207 17.26 -2.07 -9.89
C ASN A 207 15.86 -2.25 -10.49
N TYR A 208 15.62 -3.43 -11.02
CA TYR A 208 14.31 -3.88 -11.50
C TYR A 208 13.90 -5.13 -10.73
N ALA A 209 12.64 -5.21 -10.34
CA ALA A 209 12.08 -6.33 -9.60
C ALA A 209 10.77 -6.79 -10.21
N GLU A 210 10.65 -8.10 -10.42
CA GLU A 210 9.43 -8.75 -10.88
C GLU A 210 8.83 -9.61 -9.77
N VAL A 211 7.53 -9.48 -9.57
CA VAL A 211 6.76 -10.30 -8.64
C VAL A 211 5.61 -10.95 -9.40
N ILE A 212 5.61 -12.27 -9.45
CA ILE A 212 4.57 -13.06 -10.09
C ILE A 212 3.60 -13.52 -9.02
N CYS A 213 2.30 -13.27 -9.23
CA CYS A 213 1.23 -13.72 -8.35
C CYS A 213 0.39 -14.78 -9.06
N ALA A 214 0.11 -15.88 -8.37
CA ALA A 214 -0.76 -16.95 -8.85
C ALA A 214 -1.82 -17.31 -7.82
N SER A 215 -2.96 -17.80 -8.28
CA SER A 215 -3.98 -18.38 -7.42
C SER A 215 -3.43 -19.64 -6.72
N PRO A 216 -3.86 -19.94 -5.48
CA PRO A 216 -3.54 -21.22 -4.83
C PRO A 216 -4.01 -22.44 -5.63
N ASP A 217 -5.09 -22.25 -6.40
CA ASP A 217 -5.71 -23.31 -7.21
C ASP A 217 -4.99 -23.50 -8.56
N ASP A 218 -4.15 -22.54 -8.95
CA ASP A 218 -3.45 -22.51 -10.23
C ASP A 218 -1.94 -22.64 -9.99
N VAL A 219 -1.52 -23.85 -9.63
CA VAL A 219 -0.13 -24.12 -9.24
C VAL A 219 0.79 -23.96 -10.45
N PHE A 220 1.17 -22.69 -10.77
CA PHE A 220 2.21 -22.39 -11.76
C PHE A 220 2.19 -23.35 -12.97
N ASP A 221 1.01 -23.52 -13.55
CA ASP A 221 0.85 -24.34 -14.75
C ASP A 221 1.84 -23.87 -15.82
N PRO A 222 2.80 -24.69 -16.25
CA PRO A 222 3.77 -24.32 -17.25
C PRO A 222 3.14 -24.09 -18.63
N THR A 223 1.91 -24.55 -18.87
CA THR A 223 1.21 -24.33 -20.13
C THR A 223 0.54 -22.96 -20.19
N GLY A 224 0.20 -22.37 -19.05
CA GLY A 224 -0.06 -20.94 -18.87
C GLY A 224 -1.16 -20.28 -19.70
N ASP A 225 -2.02 -21.05 -20.34
CA ASP A 225 -3.00 -20.50 -21.29
C ASP A 225 -4.19 -19.80 -20.60
N ASN A 226 -4.38 -20.02 -19.29
CA ASN A 226 -5.47 -19.43 -18.53
C ASN A 226 -4.99 -18.95 -17.17
N ALA A 227 -4.79 -17.65 -17.03
CA ALA A 227 -4.53 -17.06 -15.72
C ALA A 227 -5.78 -17.17 -14.83
N ALA A 228 -5.70 -17.90 -13.73
CA ALA A 228 -6.76 -17.91 -12.73
C ALA A 228 -6.90 -16.52 -12.09
N LYS A 229 -8.16 -16.16 -11.77
CA LYS A 229 -8.44 -14.91 -11.10
C LYS A 229 -7.92 -14.94 -9.66
N LEU A 230 -7.41 -13.81 -9.21
CA LEU A 230 -6.93 -13.61 -7.84
C LEU A 230 -8.01 -12.87 -7.06
N PHE A 231 -8.47 -13.45 -5.96
CA PHE A 231 -9.56 -12.89 -5.16
C PHE A 231 -9.07 -12.44 -3.79
N ARG A 232 -9.69 -11.37 -3.28
CA ARG A 232 -9.44 -10.88 -1.92
C ARG A 232 -9.79 -11.96 -0.90
N GLY A 233 -8.97 -12.08 0.13
CA GLY A 233 -9.18 -13.06 1.20
C GLY A 233 -8.70 -14.46 0.89
N GLN A 234 -8.41 -14.78 -0.34
CA GLN A 234 -7.76 -16.02 -0.72
C GLN A 234 -6.23 -15.90 -0.61
N GLY A 235 -5.54 -17.02 -0.43
CA GLY A 235 -4.09 -17.07 -0.46
C GLY A 235 -3.55 -16.71 -1.85
N LEU A 236 -2.27 -16.35 -1.89
CA LEU A 236 -1.54 -16.12 -3.14
C LEU A 236 -0.26 -16.96 -3.12
N HIS A 237 0.05 -17.61 -4.23
CA HIS A 237 1.40 -18.06 -4.52
C HIS A 237 2.18 -16.89 -5.12
N VAL A 238 3.37 -16.67 -4.57
CA VAL A 238 4.21 -15.54 -4.96
C VAL A 238 5.56 -16.04 -5.39
N ARG A 239 6.04 -15.58 -6.54
CA ARG A 239 7.41 -15.80 -6.98
C ARG A 239 8.09 -14.45 -7.16
N TYR A 240 9.15 -14.23 -6.40
CA TYR A 240 10.06 -13.11 -6.52
C TYR A 240 11.45 -13.63 -6.87
N LEU A 241 12.06 -13.09 -7.94
CA LEU A 241 13.32 -13.58 -8.49
C LEU A 241 14.55 -12.77 -8.03
N GLY A 242 14.34 -11.82 -7.12
CA GLY A 242 15.38 -10.91 -6.66
C GLY A 242 15.46 -9.62 -7.48
N LEU A 243 16.49 -8.83 -7.22
CA LEU A 243 16.78 -7.59 -7.92
C LEU A 243 17.64 -7.86 -9.15
N GLU A 244 17.22 -7.34 -10.30
CA GLU A 244 18.05 -7.24 -11.50
C GLU A 244 18.70 -5.85 -11.53
N LYS A 245 20.02 -5.77 -11.40
CA LYS A 245 20.75 -4.51 -11.55
C LYS A 245 20.59 -3.96 -12.96
N ILE A 246 20.30 -2.67 -13.04
CA ILE A 246 20.19 -1.99 -14.33
C ILE A 246 21.61 -1.56 -14.70
N SER A 247 22.17 -2.24 -15.73
CA SER A 247 23.41 -1.80 -16.35
C SER A 247 23.17 -0.47 -17.06
N ASP A 248 24.11 0.44 -16.87
CA ASP A 248 24.08 1.75 -17.51
C ASP A 248 24.01 1.54 -19.05
N PRO A 249 23.03 2.10 -19.76
CA PRO A 249 22.94 1.94 -21.22
C PRO A 249 24.06 2.69 -21.98
N LEU A 250 25.03 3.29 -21.28
CA LEU A 250 26.12 4.08 -21.84
C LEU A 250 27.51 3.40 -21.78
N ASN A 251 27.57 2.11 -21.42
CA ASN A 251 28.78 1.27 -21.56
C ASN A 251 28.61 0.16 -22.56
#